data_f093d4fd812d5812bd9ca2b138662431
#
_entry.id   f093d4fd812d5812bd9ca2b138662431
#
_cell.length_a   1.000
_cell.length_b   1.000
_cell.length_c   1.000
_cell.angle_alpha   90.00
_cell.angle_beta   90.00
_cell.angle_gamma   90.00
#
_symmetry.space_group_name_H-M   'P 1'
#
loop_
_entity.id
_entity.type
_entity.pdbx_description
1 polymer ?
#
loop_
_entity_poly.entity_id
_entity_poly.type
_entity_poly.pdbx_seq_one_letter_code
_entity_poly.pdbx_strand_id
1 'polypeptide(L)'
;STTIADAVQGSVTVQNHVLDDMVVLRADGSPTYMLAVVVDDHDMGITHVIRGDDHLNNAFRQYMVYKGMGWDIPVFAHIPLIHGSDGAKLSKRHGALGVDAYRDMGLLPDAMVSYLLRLGWSHGDMDIISRDEAVGLFDLGRIGKSPARFDSDKLRDVNAYFMKIMDDGALYE
;
A
#
# COMPACT_ATOMS: atom_id res chain seq x y z
N SER A 1 -11.46 15.72 -19.87
CA SER A 1 -10.46 14.88 -19.17
C SER A 1 -10.41 15.24 -17.70
N THR A 2 -10.04 14.29 -16.90
CA THR A 2 -9.78 14.46 -15.46
C THR A 2 -8.33 14.12 -15.18
N THR A 3 -7.67 14.98 -14.42
CA THR A 3 -6.29 14.78 -13.98
C THR A 3 -6.26 14.65 -12.46
N ILE A 4 -5.59 13.63 -11.96
CA ILE A 4 -5.30 13.42 -10.55
C ILE A 4 -3.78 13.62 -10.36
N ALA A 5 -3.41 14.49 -9.42
CA ALA A 5 -2.04 14.64 -8.98
C ALA A 5 -1.77 13.56 -7.90
N ASP A 6 -1.25 12.41 -8.34
CA ASP A 6 -0.93 11.31 -7.44
C ASP A 6 0.45 11.54 -6.81
N ALA A 7 0.55 11.36 -5.50
CA ALA A 7 1.78 11.66 -4.76
C ALA A 7 2.95 10.72 -5.13
N VAL A 8 2.66 9.55 -5.70
CA VAL A 8 3.68 8.57 -6.13
C VAL A 8 3.79 8.54 -7.65
N GLN A 9 2.69 8.35 -8.37
CA GLN A 9 2.70 8.20 -9.83
C GLN A 9 2.88 9.54 -10.56
N GLY A 10 2.62 10.67 -9.89
CA GLY A 10 2.62 12.00 -10.49
C GLY A 10 1.27 12.32 -11.16
N SER A 11 1.26 13.24 -12.11
CA SER A 11 0.03 13.65 -12.79
C SER A 11 -0.45 12.58 -13.77
N VAL A 12 -1.60 11.97 -13.46
CA VAL A 12 -2.26 10.98 -14.32
C VAL A 12 -3.54 11.58 -14.89
N THR A 13 -3.71 11.51 -16.20
CA THR A 13 -4.88 12.07 -16.88
C THR A 13 -5.65 10.99 -17.63
N VAL A 14 -6.96 10.97 -17.45
CA VAL A 14 -7.88 10.07 -18.16
C VAL A 14 -8.94 10.89 -18.88
N GLN A 15 -9.28 10.47 -20.09
CA GLN A 15 -10.38 11.08 -20.85
C GLN A 15 -11.72 10.65 -20.24
N ASN A 16 -12.60 11.61 -19.94
CA ASN A 16 -13.86 11.31 -19.24
C ASN A 16 -14.78 10.35 -20.01
N HIS A 17 -14.69 10.32 -21.33
CA HIS A 17 -15.51 9.43 -22.16
C HIS A 17 -15.14 7.93 -22.03
N VAL A 18 -13.98 7.61 -21.46
CA VAL A 18 -13.60 6.21 -21.15
C VAL A 18 -14.03 5.77 -19.76
N LEU A 19 -14.57 6.71 -18.95
CA LEU A 19 -15.16 6.40 -17.66
C LEU A 19 -16.64 6.09 -17.89
N ASP A 20 -17.03 4.86 -17.69
CA ASP A 20 -18.41 4.39 -17.79
C ASP A 20 -19.25 4.85 -16.59
N ASP A 21 -20.57 4.85 -16.77
CA ASP A 21 -21.51 5.00 -15.68
C ASP A 21 -21.43 3.79 -14.76
N MET A 22 -21.08 4.02 -13.50
CA MET A 22 -20.89 2.94 -12.54
C MET A 22 -22.12 2.77 -11.66
N VAL A 23 -22.41 1.53 -11.31
CA VAL A 23 -23.39 1.22 -10.27
C VAL A 23 -22.79 1.61 -8.91
N VAL A 24 -23.36 2.60 -8.25
CA VAL A 24 -22.96 3.04 -6.91
C VAL A 24 -23.83 2.41 -5.81
N LEU A 25 -25.09 2.09 -6.12
CA LEU A 25 -26.03 1.44 -5.22
C LEU A 25 -26.67 0.24 -5.93
N ARG A 26 -26.71 -0.90 -5.29
CA ARG A 26 -27.34 -2.11 -5.83
C ARG A 26 -28.86 -2.06 -5.66
N ALA A 27 -29.57 -2.93 -6.36
CA ALA A 27 -31.03 -3.02 -6.28
C ALA A 27 -31.56 -3.36 -4.87
N ASP A 28 -30.77 -4.02 -4.05
CA ASP A 28 -31.08 -4.33 -2.66
C ASP A 28 -30.79 -3.19 -1.67
N GLY A 29 -30.34 -2.02 -2.17
CA GLY A 29 -29.98 -0.87 -1.38
C GLY A 29 -28.57 -0.91 -0.79
N SER A 30 -27.77 -1.95 -1.03
CA SER A 30 -26.40 -2.00 -0.56
C SER A 30 -25.47 -1.16 -1.46
N PRO A 31 -24.52 -0.37 -0.90
CA PRO A 31 -23.57 0.39 -1.70
C PRO A 31 -22.54 -0.56 -2.36
N THR A 32 -22.02 -0.13 -3.50
CA THR A 32 -20.82 -0.76 -4.06
C THR A 32 -19.56 -0.20 -3.40
N TYR A 33 -18.44 -0.86 -3.59
CA TYR A 33 -17.13 -0.39 -3.12
C TYR A 33 -16.85 1.07 -3.50
N MET A 34 -17.22 1.48 -4.73
CA MET A 34 -16.93 2.82 -5.24
C MET A 34 -17.63 3.93 -4.46
N LEU A 35 -18.83 3.68 -3.93
CA LEU A 35 -19.53 4.63 -3.07
C LEU A 35 -19.08 4.48 -1.61
N ALA A 36 -19.06 3.24 -1.10
CA ALA A 36 -18.81 2.98 0.31
C ALA A 36 -17.46 3.56 0.76
N VAL A 37 -16.37 3.30 0.02
CA VAL A 37 -15.04 3.78 0.38
C VAL A 37 -14.95 5.31 0.40
N VAL A 38 -15.64 6.00 -0.52
CA VAL A 38 -15.64 7.47 -0.56
C VAL A 38 -16.37 8.07 0.64
N VAL A 39 -17.51 7.46 1.01
CA VAL A 39 -18.29 7.88 2.19
C VAL A 39 -17.50 7.62 3.46
N ASP A 40 -16.94 6.42 3.61
CA ASP A 40 -16.17 6.05 4.79
C ASP A 40 -14.92 6.96 4.94
N ASP A 41 -14.18 7.20 3.86
CA ASP A 41 -13.01 8.08 3.86
C ASP A 41 -13.38 9.52 4.25
N HIS A 42 -14.51 10.04 3.73
CA HIS A 42 -15.01 11.36 4.08
C HIS A 42 -15.40 11.43 5.56
N ASP A 43 -16.24 10.49 6.02
CA ASP A 43 -16.78 10.51 7.38
C ASP A 43 -15.72 10.27 8.44
N MET A 44 -14.68 9.49 8.11
CA MET A 44 -13.51 9.23 8.95
C MET A 44 -12.44 10.33 8.86
N GLY A 45 -12.61 11.34 8.00
CA GLY A 45 -11.65 12.43 7.83
C GLY A 45 -10.31 11.99 7.24
N ILE A 46 -10.31 11.01 6.33
CA ILE A 46 -9.11 10.50 5.67
C ILE A 46 -8.51 11.60 4.77
N THR A 47 -7.26 11.94 5.01
CA THR A 47 -6.54 12.97 4.27
C THR A 47 -5.69 12.41 3.13
N HIS A 48 -5.25 11.15 3.25
CA HIS A 48 -4.40 10.48 2.29
C HIS A 48 -4.88 9.06 2.03
N VAL A 49 -5.05 8.69 0.77
CA VAL A 49 -5.40 7.34 0.32
C VAL A 49 -4.16 6.70 -0.29
N ILE A 50 -3.47 5.87 0.51
CA ILE A 50 -2.25 5.16 0.11
C ILE A 50 -2.59 3.71 -0.15
N ARG A 51 -2.45 3.22 -1.41
CA ARG A 51 -2.86 1.87 -1.79
C ARG A 51 -2.14 1.35 -3.04
N GLY A 52 -2.36 0.12 -3.42
CA GLY A 52 -1.78 -0.45 -4.64
C GLY A 52 -2.23 0.26 -5.92
N ASP A 53 -1.36 0.32 -6.92
CA ASP A 53 -1.60 0.99 -8.20
C ASP A 53 -2.62 0.26 -9.09
N ASP A 54 -3.00 -0.98 -8.75
CA ASP A 54 -4.15 -1.67 -9.33
C ASP A 54 -5.49 -0.96 -9.06
N HIS A 55 -5.52 -0.07 -8.08
CA HIS A 55 -6.65 0.80 -7.79
C HIS A 55 -6.59 2.19 -8.45
N LEU A 56 -5.57 2.50 -9.24
CA LEU A 56 -5.41 3.83 -9.86
C LEU A 56 -6.61 4.21 -10.73
N ASN A 57 -7.14 3.29 -11.52
CA ASN A 57 -8.33 3.54 -12.33
C ASN A 57 -9.59 3.80 -11.48
N ASN A 58 -9.66 3.21 -10.28
CA ASN A 58 -10.77 3.45 -9.36
C ASN A 58 -10.75 4.89 -8.81
N ALA A 59 -9.57 5.46 -8.64
CA ALA A 59 -9.42 6.82 -8.13
C ALA A 59 -10.16 7.85 -8.99
N PHE A 60 -10.18 7.68 -10.33
CA PHE A 60 -10.91 8.59 -11.21
C PHE A 60 -12.41 8.53 -11.01
N ARG A 61 -12.97 7.33 -10.77
CA ARG A 61 -14.39 7.14 -10.47
C ARG A 61 -14.74 7.70 -9.10
N GLN A 62 -13.92 7.43 -8.11
CA GLN A 62 -14.08 7.95 -6.74
C GLN A 62 -13.96 9.48 -6.70
N TYR A 63 -13.02 10.05 -7.46
CA TYR A 63 -12.88 11.49 -7.64
C TYR A 63 -14.18 12.14 -8.12
N MET A 64 -14.91 11.50 -9.05
CA MET A 64 -16.21 12.01 -9.52
C MET A 64 -17.27 11.97 -8.41
N VAL A 65 -17.24 10.97 -7.53
CA VAL A 65 -18.17 10.92 -6.37
C VAL A 65 -17.85 12.06 -5.39
N TYR A 66 -16.58 12.27 -5.00
CA TYR A 66 -16.16 13.40 -4.17
C TYR A 66 -16.65 14.73 -4.75
N LYS A 67 -16.43 14.96 -6.04
CA LYS A 67 -16.88 16.18 -6.72
C LYS A 67 -18.39 16.31 -6.75
N GLY A 68 -19.12 15.25 -7.02
CA GLY A 68 -20.58 15.24 -7.06
C GLY A 68 -21.21 15.55 -5.70
N MET A 69 -20.54 15.13 -4.61
CA MET A 69 -20.97 15.39 -3.24
C MET A 69 -20.49 16.76 -2.71
N GLY A 70 -19.59 17.44 -3.42
CA GLY A 70 -18.99 18.69 -2.96
C GLY A 70 -18.02 18.51 -1.79
N TRP A 71 -17.41 17.33 -1.66
CA TRP A 71 -16.47 16.97 -0.60
C TRP A 71 -15.03 17.26 -1.00
N ASP A 72 -14.18 17.50 -0.01
CA ASP A 72 -12.75 17.63 -0.21
C ASP A 72 -12.16 16.30 -0.71
N ILE A 73 -11.24 16.39 -1.67
CA ILE A 73 -10.63 15.22 -2.29
C ILE A 73 -9.35 14.90 -1.52
N PRO A 74 -9.17 13.67 -1.01
CA PRO A 74 -7.93 13.28 -0.34
C PRO A 74 -6.76 13.25 -1.31
N VAL A 75 -5.54 13.30 -0.78
CA VAL A 75 -4.33 13.05 -1.56
C VAL A 75 -4.27 11.58 -1.92
N PHE A 76 -4.22 11.25 -3.20
CA PHE A 76 -4.01 9.88 -3.66
C PHE A 76 -2.52 9.57 -3.79
N ALA A 77 -2.13 8.37 -3.37
CA ALA A 77 -0.79 7.82 -3.48
C ALA A 77 -0.86 6.34 -3.87
N HIS A 78 -0.65 6.05 -5.16
CA HIS A 78 -0.72 4.69 -5.67
C HIS A 78 0.67 4.07 -5.75
N ILE A 79 0.95 3.12 -4.85
CA ILE A 79 2.23 2.43 -4.76
C ILE A 79 2.26 1.21 -5.69
N PRO A 80 3.41 0.92 -6.33
CA PRO A 80 3.54 -0.25 -7.19
C PRO A 80 3.28 -1.55 -6.45
N LEU A 81 2.71 -2.51 -7.16
CA LEU A 81 2.49 -3.85 -6.63
C LEU A 81 3.81 -4.59 -6.39
N ILE A 82 3.80 -5.44 -5.37
CA ILE A 82 4.90 -6.38 -5.11
C ILE A 82 4.73 -7.60 -6.02
N HIS A 83 5.82 -8.00 -6.67
CA HIS A 83 5.88 -9.16 -7.55
C HIS A 83 6.63 -10.31 -6.90
N GLY A 84 6.30 -11.53 -7.31
CA GLY A 84 7.06 -12.72 -6.97
C GLY A 84 8.37 -12.83 -7.75
N SER A 85 9.14 -13.87 -7.48
CA SER A 85 10.39 -14.16 -8.19
C SER A 85 10.20 -14.41 -9.70
N ASP A 86 9.02 -14.87 -10.10
CA ASP A 86 8.59 -15.08 -11.48
C ASP A 86 8.19 -13.79 -12.22
N GLY A 87 8.16 -12.65 -11.51
CA GLY A 87 7.76 -11.35 -12.05
C GLY A 87 6.24 -11.14 -12.15
N ALA A 88 5.42 -12.12 -11.74
CA ALA A 88 3.97 -11.95 -11.64
C ALA A 88 3.58 -11.24 -10.34
N LYS A 89 2.40 -10.59 -10.31
CA LYS A 89 1.85 -10.01 -9.09
C LYS A 89 1.86 -11.05 -7.96
N LEU A 90 2.45 -10.70 -6.83
CA LEU A 90 2.47 -11.57 -5.65
C LEU A 90 1.04 -11.88 -5.21
N SER A 91 0.68 -13.15 -5.21
CA SER A 91 -0.66 -13.62 -4.86
C SER A 91 -0.57 -14.91 -4.06
N LYS A 92 -1.67 -15.31 -3.43
CA LYS A 92 -1.77 -16.59 -2.69
C LYS A 92 -1.34 -17.80 -3.53
N ARG A 93 -1.55 -17.76 -4.85
CA ARG A 93 -1.11 -18.82 -5.80
C ARG A 93 0.42 -18.87 -5.96
N HIS A 94 1.12 -17.78 -5.69
CA HIS A 94 2.57 -17.64 -5.76
C HIS A 94 3.24 -17.68 -4.39
N GLY A 95 2.56 -18.22 -3.36
CA GLY A 95 3.11 -18.34 -2.01
C GLY A 95 3.04 -17.06 -1.18
N ALA A 96 2.24 -16.06 -1.60
CA ALA A 96 1.92 -14.95 -0.71
C ALA A 96 1.14 -15.49 0.49
N LEU A 97 1.80 -15.48 1.63
CA LEU A 97 1.25 -15.94 2.90
C LEU A 97 0.52 -14.78 3.58
N GLY A 98 -0.47 -15.09 4.41
CA GLY A 98 -0.99 -14.14 5.38
C GLY A 98 0.07 -13.82 6.43
N VAL A 99 -0.07 -12.68 7.12
CA VAL A 99 0.87 -12.25 8.16
C VAL A 99 1.06 -13.33 9.24
N ASP A 100 0.00 -14.05 9.58
CA ASP A 100 0.04 -15.15 10.56
C ASP A 100 1.05 -16.25 10.17
N ALA A 101 1.12 -16.59 8.88
CA ALA A 101 2.05 -17.61 8.42
C ALA A 101 3.51 -17.18 8.57
N TYR A 102 3.83 -15.90 8.38
CA TYR A 102 5.18 -15.39 8.62
C TYR A 102 5.54 -15.45 10.11
N ARG A 103 4.60 -15.15 11.01
CA ARG A 103 4.78 -15.36 12.45
C ARG A 103 5.07 -16.83 12.77
N ASP A 104 4.28 -17.76 12.22
CA ASP A 104 4.44 -19.20 12.44
C ASP A 104 5.78 -19.73 11.89
N MET A 105 6.40 -19.01 10.95
CA MET A 105 7.75 -19.26 10.45
C MET A 105 8.84 -18.65 11.33
N GLY A 106 8.53 -18.00 12.45
CA GLY A 106 9.45 -17.37 13.36
C GLY A 106 10.00 -16.01 12.88
N LEU A 107 9.27 -15.32 12.00
CA LEU A 107 9.66 -13.98 11.55
C LEU A 107 9.15 -12.92 12.52
N LEU A 108 10.05 -12.06 12.97
CA LEU A 108 9.75 -10.99 13.92
C LEU A 108 8.95 -9.87 13.25
N PRO A 109 8.01 -9.22 13.96
CA PRO A 109 7.22 -8.11 13.43
C PRO A 109 8.09 -6.95 12.92
N ASP A 110 9.16 -6.60 13.64
CA ASP A 110 10.05 -5.50 13.26
C ASP A 110 10.87 -5.84 12.00
N ALA A 111 11.26 -7.10 11.83
CA ALA A 111 11.89 -7.57 10.60
C ALA A 111 10.95 -7.46 9.41
N MET A 112 9.67 -7.85 9.59
CA MET A 112 8.65 -7.72 8.56
C MET A 112 8.41 -6.24 8.18
N VAL A 113 8.27 -5.35 9.16
CA VAL A 113 8.07 -3.91 8.92
C VAL A 113 9.26 -3.32 8.18
N SER A 114 10.49 -3.57 8.64
CA SER A 114 11.72 -3.09 8.00
C SER A 114 11.84 -3.58 6.55
N TYR A 115 11.61 -4.87 6.33
CA TYR A 115 11.68 -5.48 5.01
C TYR A 115 10.60 -4.92 4.05
N LEU A 116 9.33 -4.88 4.49
CA LEU A 116 8.22 -4.38 3.67
C LEU A 116 8.39 -2.91 3.31
N LEU A 117 8.88 -2.10 4.24
CA LEU A 117 9.19 -0.69 3.98
C LEU A 117 10.20 -0.55 2.83
N ARG A 118 11.24 -1.35 2.83
CA ARG A 118 12.30 -1.35 1.79
C ARG A 118 11.81 -1.81 0.41
N LEU A 119 10.73 -2.54 0.32
CA LEU A 119 10.18 -2.96 -0.98
C LEU A 119 9.62 -1.80 -1.80
N GLY A 120 9.20 -0.72 -1.17
CA GLY A 120 8.58 0.40 -1.87
C GLY A 120 9.13 1.77 -1.51
N TRP A 121 9.97 1.87 -0.48
CA TRP A 121 10.49 3.13 0.04
C TRP A 121 11.98 3.00 0.39
N SER A 122 12.72 4.11 0.34
CA SER A 122 14.13 4.12 0.68
C SER A 122 14.57 5.43 1.34
N HIS A 123 15.55 5.34 2.22
CA HIS A 123 16.21 6.50 2.82
C HIS A 123 17.73 6.30 2.77
N GLY A 124 18.39 6.92 1.78
CA GLY A 124 19.83 6.76 1.55
C GLY A 124 20.19 5.28 1.37
N ASP A 125 21.30 4.86 1.98
CA ASP A 125 21.85 3.50 1.91
C ASP A 125 21.40 2.61 3.10
N MET A 126 20.38 3.02 3.86
CA MET A 126 19.87 2.25 4.99
C MET A 126 19.16 0.98 4.53
N ASP A 127 19.76 -0.18 4.79
CA ASP A 127 19.20 -1.49 4.44
C ASP A 127 18.22 -2.01 5.50
N ILE A 128 18.45 -1.68 6.76
CA ILE A 128 17.62 -2.08 7.89
C ILE A 128 17.24 -0.81 8.66
N ILE A 129 15.98 -0.69 8.96
CA ILE A 129 15.40 0.50 9.61
C ILE A 129 14.49 0.01 10.72
N SER A 130 14.69 0.47 11.94
CA SER A 130 13.78 0.22 13.06
C SER A 130 12.45 0.94 12.84
N ARG A 131 11.41 0.53 13.55
CA ARG A 131 10.09 1.17 13.47
C ARG A 131 10.15 2.65 13.88
N ASP A 132 10.88 2.97 14.94
CA ASP A 132 10.99 4.36 15.43
C ASP A 132 11.73 5.26 14.46
N GLU A 133 12.83 4.76 13.86
CA GLU A 133 13.52 5.46 12.78
C GLU A 133 12.61 5.65 11.57
N ALA A 134 11.86 4.61 11.18
CA ALA A 134 10.93 4.69 10.05
C ALA A 134 9.86 5.77 10.26
N VAL A 135 9.27 5.86 11.47
CA VAL A 135 8.29 6.90 11.82
C VAL A 135 8.88 8.31 11.67
N GLY A 136 10.14 8.48 12.07
CA GLY A 136 10.82 9.78 11.98
C GLY A 136 11.29 10.18 10.58
N LEU A 137 11.50 9.20 9.69
CA LEU A 137 12.11 9.40 8.38
C LEU A 137 11.13 9.27 7.20
N PHE A 138 9.96 8.66 7.44
CA PHE A 138 9.01 8.35 6.37
C PHE A 138 8.50 9.61 5.68
N ASP A 139 8.58 9.58 4.34
CA ASP A 139 8.08 10.62 3.45
C ASP A 139 7.50 9.98 2.19
N LEU A 140 6.29 10.35 1.80
CA LEU A 140 5.62 9.88 0.60
C LEU A 140 6.42 10.14 -0.68
N GLY A 141 7.14 11.26 -0.74
CA GLY A 141 7.97 11.63 -1.89
C GLY A 141 9.13 10.67 -2.15
N ARG A 142 9.44 9.78 -1.22
CA ARG A 142 10.49 8.76 -1.34
C ARG A 142 9.99 7.37 -1.70
N ILE A 143 8.69 7.22 -1.95
CA ILE A 143 8.12 5.98 -2.45
C ILE A 143 8.54 5.80 -3.90
N GLY A 144 9.11 4.62 -4.20
CA GLY A 144 9.53 4.25 -5.55
C GLY A 144 8.35 4.04 -6.49
N LYS A 145 8.58 4.32 -7.79
CA LYS A 145 7.57 4.10 -8.85
C LYS A 145 7.70 2.75 -9.55
N SER A 146 8.73 1.99 -9.22
CA SER A 146 9.00 0.69 -9.84
C SER A 146 8.50 -0.44 -8.95
N PRO A 147 7.88 -1.48 -9.53
CA PRO A 147 7.50 -2.67 -8.77
C PRO A 147 8.70 -3.31 -8.08
N ALA A 148 8.53 -3.68 -6.82
CA ALA A 148 9.51 -4.44 -6.07
C ALA A 148 9.27 -5.95 -6.23
N ARG A 149 10.33 -6.74 -6.04
CA ARG A 149 10.23 -8.21 -5.99
C ARG A 149 10.40 -8.68 -4.56
N PHE A 150 9.51 -9.59 -4.16
CA PHE A 150 9.59 -10.25 -2.87
C PHE A 150 10.72 -11.29 -2.89
N ASP A 151 11.65 -11.15 -1.96
CA ASP A 151 12.80 -12.03 -1.77
C ASP A 151 12.77 -12.59 -0.34
N SER A 152 12.49 -13.89 -0.22
CA SER A 152 12.39 -14.58 1.06
C SER A 152 13.74 -14.72 1.78
N ASP A 153 14.83 -14.80 1.03
CA ASP A 153 16.15 -14.95 1.62
C ASP A 153 16.59 -13.62 2.24
N LYS A 154 16.37 -12.51 1.53
CA LYS A 154 16.60 -11.17 2.08
C LYS A 154 15.74 -10.90 3.33
N LEU A 155 14.50 -11.37 3.35
CA LEU A 155 13.65 -11.26 4.54
C LEU A 155 14.22 -12.05 5.73
N ARG A 156 14.75 -13.26 5.49
CA ARG A 156 15.42 -14.05 6.54
C ARG A 156 16.68 -13.37 7.05
N ASP A 157 17.46 -12.74 6.18
CA ASP A 157 18.66 -11.98 6.59
C ASP A 157 18.28 -10.79 7.50
N VAL A 158 17.22 -10.05 7.15
CA VAL A 158 16.70 -8.96 7.98
C VAL A 158 16.21 -9.51 9.32
N ASN A 159 15.50 -10.64 9.33
CA ASN A 159 15.04 -11.29 10.56
C ASN A 159 16.22 -11.71 11.45
N ALA A 160 17.23 -12.32 10.87
CA ALA A 160 18.44 -12.73 11.61
C ALA A 160 19.17 -11.54 12.26
N TYR A 161 19.14 -10.38 11.62
CA TYR A 161 19.66 -9.14 12.22
C TYR A 161 18.86 -8.73 13.46
N PHE A 162 17.53 -8.66 13.36
CA PHE A 162 16.69 -8.28 14.49
C PHE A 162 16.78 -9.28 15.65
N MET A 163 16.84 -10.58 15.36
CA MET A 163 17.05 -11.60 16.37
C MET A 163 18.38 -11.42 17.15
N LYS A 164 19.45 -10.99 16.47
CA LYS A 164 20.77 -10.78 17.11
C LYS A 164 20.81 -9.58 18.06
N ILE A 165 19.98 -8.57 17.82
CA ILE A 165 19.94 -7.35 18.66
C ILE A 165 18.81 -7.36 19.68
N MET A 166 17.95 -8.38 19.64
CA MET A 166 16.86 -8.56 20.57
C MET A 166 17.39 -8.99 21.94
N ASP A 167 16.69 -8.61 23.00
CA ASP A 167 16.98 -9.11 24.34
C ASP A 167 16.68 -10.60 24.45
N ASP A 168 17.59 -11.36 25.08
CA ASP A 168 17.45 -12.82 25.21
C ASP A 168 16.12 -13.23 25.88
N GLY A 169 15.61 -12.42 26.82
CA GLY A 169 14.33 -12.70 27.48
C GLY A 169 13.15 -12.61 26.53
N ALA A 170 13.17 -11.67 25.57
CA ALA A 170 12.12 -11.47 24.58
C ALA A 170 12.11 -12.53 23.46
N LEU A 171 13.19 -13.33 23.32
CA LEU A 171 13.25 -14.43 22.36
C LEU A 171 12.47 -15.68 22.82
N TYR A 172 12.11 -15.77 24.11
CA TYR A 172 11.44 -16.94 24.70
C TYR A 172 9.94 -16.70 24.94
N GLU A 173 9.42 -15.52 24.66
CA GLU A 173 7.98 -15.18 24.71
C GLU A 173 7.32 -15.35 23.33
#